data_44edb76ca54f1266302fa8e8c6675292
#
_entry.id   44edb76ca54f1266302fa8e8c6675292
#
_cell.length_a   1.000
_cell.length_b   1.000
_cell.length_c   1.000
_cell.angle_alpha   90.00
_cell.angle_beta   90.00
_cell.angle_gamma   90.00
#
_symmetry.space_group_name_H-M   'P 1'
#
loop_
_entity.id
_entity.type
_entity.pdbx_description
1 polymer ?
#
loop_
_entity_poly.entity_id
_entity_poly.type
_entity_poly.pdbx_seq_one_letter_code
_entity_poly.pdbx_strand_id
1 'polypeptide(L)'
;MRFSLFQLADAMQGRVIGQAPAGAVVEHLITDSRHIAFAPTALFFALRGPGRDGHAFIADAYRQGLRYFVVARLPEVGSLPEACFIQVADTLQALQMLAAWRRSLAAIPVIGITGSNGKTIVKEWLFQLLHPDRHVLRSPRSYNSQTGVPLSVWQLKPEHELALLEAGISRMGEMAKLAPIIQPTLGLFTTLGDAHSEGFPDAETKLREKLMLFQSAQLIFYNADDARVDAAIRALGKPLFCWGSAAHADLQLLRASSSDDRRSTRIEVRFEGRERSIDIPFSDQASIHNAMLCWCVLLHLGLPDELIRERMSRLEPVEMRLEMREAVNACTLINDSYNSDLNALSIALDFMARQASGRRRTLVLSDILESSRAPETLYAQVADLICEKGVERLIGIGGQVQRLQGKLPDGIATVFYNDADAFLQQHDMETFSREIILLKGARRFGFERIADRLALKVHQTVLEIHLAALTHTLRRF
;
A
#
# COMPACT_ATOMS: atom_id res chain seq x y z
N MET A 1 -19.36 -2.12 15.09
CA MET A 1 -19.48 -1.81 16.54
C MET A 1 -19.94 -0.38 16.69
N ARG A 2 -20.73 -0.11 17.72
CA ARG A 2 -21.32 1.19 18.00
C ARG A 2 -20.76 1.71 19.31
N PHE A 3 -20.28 2.94 19.32
CA PHE A 3 -19.72 3.58 20.51
C PHE A 3 -20.41 4.92 20.75
N SER A 4 -20.65 5.27 22.01
CA SER A 4 -21.19 6.57 22.36
C SER A 4 -20.14 7.67 22.18
N LEU A 5 -20.58 8.92 21.93
CA LEU A 5 -19.66 10.06 21.82
C LEU A 5 -18.82 10.28 23.08
N PHE A 6 -19.38 9.96 24.27
CA PHE A 6 -18.64 10.08 25.52
C PHE A 6 -17.50 9.06 25.64
N GLN A 7 -17.75 7.78 25.25
CA GLN A 7 -16.69 6.76 25.21
C GLN A 7 -15.56 7.17 24.26
N LEU A 8 -15.92 7.75 23.11
CA LEU A 8 -14.90 8.21 22.14
C LEU A 8 -14.14 9.43 22.67
N ALA A 9 -14.84 10.37 23.31
CA ALA A 9 -14.20 11.53 23.93
C ALA A 9 -13.21 11.13 25.02
N ASP A 10 -13.57 10.20 25.91
CA ASP A 10 -12.68 9.66 26.94
C ASP A 10 -11.44 8.99 26.30
N ALA A 11 -11.64 8.15 25.29
CA ALA A 11 -10.55 7.49 24.57
C ALA A 11 -9.56 8.46 23.90
N MET A 12 -10.06 9.64 23.51
CA MET A 12 -9.27 10.72 22.87
C MET A 12 -8.81 11.79 23.86
N GLN A 13 -9.13 11.68 25.17
CA GLN A 13 -8.91 12.72 26.17
C GLN A 13 -9.52 14.07 25.76
N GLY A 14 -10.69 14.01 25.10
CA GLY A 14 -11.40 15.17 24.58
C GLY A 14 -12.58 15.59 25.44
N ARG A 15 -13.09 16.79 25.20
CA ARG A 15 -14.28 17.34 25.85
C ARG A 15 -15.44 17.40 24.86
N VAL A 16 -16.58 16.80 25.24
CA VAL A 16 -17.83 16.90 24.46
C VAL A 16 -18.46 18.29 24.64
N ILE A 17 -18.79 18.95 23.54
CA ILE A 17 -19.41 20.28 23.47
C ILE A 17 -20.62 20.21 22.55
N GLY A 18 -21.74 20.70 22.99
CA GLY A 18 -23.05 20.56 22.33
C GLY A 18 -23.90 19.45 22.98
N GLN A 19 -25.16 19.33 22.54
CA GLN A 19 -26.07 18.32 23.05
C GLN A 19 -26.07 17.10 22.14
N ALA A 20 -25.46 16.01 22.61
CA ALA A 20 -25.59 14.73 21.92
C ALA A 20 -27.00 14.17 22.12
N PRO A 21 -27.72 13.76 21.05
CA PRO A 21 -28.99 13.08 21.19
C PRO A 21 -28.88 11.83 22.09
N ALA A 22 -29.91 11.53 22.86
CA ALA A 22 -29.95 10.29 23.62
C ALA A 22 -29.80 9.08 22.67
N GLY A 23 -28.82 8.22 22.95
CA GLY A 23 -28.51 7.08 22.07
C GLY A 23 -27.67 7.38 20.86
N ALA A 24 -27.08 8.58 20.77
CA ALA A 24 -26.10 8.91 19.70
C ALA A 24 -24.94 7.92 19.69
N VAL A 25 -24.73 7.27 18.55
CA VAL A 25 -23.66 6.28 18.34
C VAL A 25 -22.85 6.59 17.09
N VAL A 26 -21.55 6.29 17.16
CA VAL A 26 -20.62 6.39 16.05
C VAL A 26 -20.20 4.99 15.60
N GLU A 27 -20.23 4.79 14.30
CA GLU A 27 -19.77 3.57 13.63
C GLU A 27 -18.64 3.86 12.64
N HIS A 28 -18.64 5.05 12.04
CA HIS A 28 -17.75 5.41 10.93
C HIS A 28 -16.88 6.62 11.28
N LEU A 29 -15.61 6.57 10.88
CA LEU A 29 -14.71 7.71 10.97
C LEU A 29 -14.51 8.29 9.58
N ILE A 30 -14.57 9.62 9.47
CA ILE A 30 -14.39 10.36 8.22
C ILE A 30 -13.28 11.39 8.42
N THR A 31 -12.34 11.44 7.48
CA THR A 31 -11.24 12.42 7.42
C THR A 31 -11.26 13.24 6.13
N ASP A 32 -12.19 12.93 5.20
CA ASP A 32 -12.36 13.60 3.91
C ASP A 32 -13.84 13.93 3.68
N SER A 33 -14.17 15.22 3.64
CA SER A 33 -15.54 15.71 3.46
C SER A 33 -16.11 15.56 2.05
N ARG A 34 -15.31 15.14 1.08
CA ARG A 34 -15.75 14.94 -0.31
C ARG A 34 -16.51 13.62 -0.51
N HIS A 35 -16.33 12.67 0.41
CA HIS A 35 -16.91 11.34 0.35
C HIS A 35 -17.56 10.99 1.70
N ILE A 36 -18.73 11.58 1.98
CA ILE A 36 -19.48 11.32 3.20
C ILE A 36 -20.46 10.19 2.94
N ALA A 37 -20.21 9.07 3.60
CA ALA A 37 -21.15 7.96 3.70
C ALA A 37 -21.62 7.82 5.14
N PHE A 38 -22.87 7.37 5.34
CA PHE A 38 -23.40 7.07 6.68
C PHE A 38 -23.39 8.28 7.64
N ALA A 39 -23.69 9.48 7.16
CA ALA A 39 -23.63 10.72 7.91
C ALA A 39 -24.22 10.67 9.35
N PRO A 40 -25.37 10.00 9.62
CA PRO A 40 -25.95 9.93 10.97
C PRO A 40 -25.10 9.23 12.02
N THR A 41 -24.22 8.31 11.62
CA THR A 41 -23.34 7.52 12.51
C THR A 41 -21.85 7.79 12.28
N ALA A 42 -21.54 8.86 11.56
CA ALA A 42 -20.16 9.19 11.20
C ALA A 42 -19.61 10.32 12.09
N LEU A 43 -18.34 10.19 12.48
CA LEU A 43 -17.54 11.16 13.22
C LEU A 43 -16.47 11.73 12.29
N PHE A 44 -16.54 13.02 12.04
CA PHE A 44 -15.58 13.72 11.18
C PHE A 44 -14.39 14.26 11.99
N PHE A 45 -13.17 13.92 11.57
CA PHE A 45 -11.93 14.46 12.13
C PHE A 45 -11.46 15.65 11.30
N ALA A 46 -11.48 16.84 11.86
CA ALA A 46 -10.94 18.06 11.24
C ALA A 46 -9.41 18.07 11.30
N LEU A 47 -8.76 17.20 10.51
CA LEU A 47 -7.31 17.03 10.53
C LEU A 47 -6.59 18.27 9.97
N ARG A 48 -5.43 18.61 10.55
CA ARG A 48 -4.52 19.62 10.04
C ARG A 48 -3.36 18.96 9.30
N GLY A 49 -3.10 19.40 8.10
CA GLY A 49 -1.95 19.01 7.27
C GLY A 49 -1.14 20.23 6.79
N PRO A 50 0.03 20.02 6.18
CA PRO A 50 0.91 21.12 5.74
C PRO A 50 0.28 22.12 4.78
N GLY A 51 -0.73 21.74 4.00
CA GLY A 51 -1.39 22.59 3.01
C GLY A 51 -2.90 22.72 3.18
N ARG A 52 -3.50 22.04 4.17
CA ARG A 52 -4.97 22.02 4.34
C ARG A 52 -5.33 21.93 5.82
N ASP A 53 -6.34 22.71 6.23
CA ASP A 53 -6.95 22.64 7.55
C ASP A 53 -8.37 22.08 7.41
N GLY A 54 -8.62 20.89 7.98
CA GLY A 54 -9.91 20.21 7.96
C GLY A 54 -11.04 21.00 8.61
N HIS A 55 -10.72 21.96 9.50
CA HIS A 55 -11.72 22.83 10.14
C HIS A 55 -12.46 23.70 9.12
N ALA A 56 -11.83 24.07 8.00
CA ALA A 56 -12.47 24.83 6.94
C ALA A 56 -13.65 24.09 6.27
N PHE A 57 -13.70 22.77 6.39
CA PHE A 57 -14.70 21.91 5.74
C PHE A 57 -15.85 21.48 6.68
N ILE A 58 -15.87 21.94 7.93
CA ILE A 58 -16.89 21.55 8.92
C ILE A 58 -18.29 22.00 8.45
N ALA A 59 -18.44 23.24 7.97
CA ALA A 59 -19.73 23.76 7.51
C ALA A 59 -20.25 22.98 6.28
N ASP A 60 -19.36 22.58 5.37
CA ASP A 60 -19.73 21.75 4.22
C ASP A 60 -20.15 20.35 4.64
N ALA A 61 -19.39 19.73 5.52
CA ALA A 61 -19.71 18.42 6.07
C ALA A 61 -21.03 18.43 6.86
N TYR A 62 -21.29 19.48 7.62
CA TYR A 62 -22.57 19.67 8.32
C TYR A 62 -23.76 19.77 7.34
N ARG A 63 -23.61 20.55 6.24
CA ARG A 63 -24.63 20.64 5.19
C ARG A 63 -24.92 19.30 4.50
N GLN A 64 -23.92 18.40 4.44
CA GLN A 64 -24.08 17.03 3.95
C GLN A 64 -24.66 16.06 4.99
N GLY A 65 -25.10 16.54 6.16
CA GLY A 65 -25.79 15.77 7.18
C GLY A 65 -24.94 15.26 8.34
N LEU A 66 -23.64 15.55 8.38
CA LEU A 66 -22.81 15.22 9.55
C LEU A 66 -23.22 16.07 10.76
N ARG A 67 -23.17 15.44 11.94
CA ARG A 67 -23.49 16.09 13.21
C ARG A 67 -22.37 15.94 14.25
N TYR A 68 -21.42 15.02 14.06
CA TYR A 68 -20.37 14.73 15.05
C TYR A 68 -19.01 15.08 14.48
N PHE A 69 -18.23 15.89 15.24
CA PHE A 69 -16.96 16.45 14.77
C PHE A 69 -15.89 16.35 15.86
N VAL A 70 -14.67 15.94 15.50
CA VAL A 70 -13.46 16.07 16.34
C VAL A 70 -12.69 17.29 15.86
N VAL A 71 -12.46 18.24 16.75
CA VAL A 71 -11.89 19.55 16.43
C VAL A 71 -10.81 19.96 17.43
N ALA A 72 -9.78 20.69 16.98
CA ALA A 72 -8.81 21.34 17.85
C ALA A 72 -9.28 22.74 18.27
N ARG A 73 -10.09 23.38 17.44
CA ARG A 73 -10.74 24.68 17.74
C ARG A 73 -12.21 24.60 17.34
N LEU A 74 -13.03 25.21 18.16
CA LEU A 74 -14.48 25.27 17.88
C LEU A 74 -14.74 26.22 16.71
N PRO A 75 -15.69 25.91 15.81
CA PRO A 75 -16.25 26.92 14.91
C PRO A 75 -17.01 27.99 15.69
N GLU A 76 -17.39 29.09 15.03
CA GLU A 76 -18.22 30.12 15.67
C GLU A 76 -19.49 29.52 16.24
N VAL A 77 -19.71 29.75 17.55
CA VAL A 77 -20.84 29.19 18.29
C VAL A 77 -22.13 29.78 17.75
N GLY A 78 -23.09 28.92 17.35
CA GLY A 78 -24.41 29.30 16.85
C GLY A 78 -24.63 29.06 15.36
N SER A 79 -23.58 28.81 14.56
CA SER A 79 -23.71 28.53 13.12
C SER A 79 -24.16 27.10 12.79
N LEU A 80 -24.07 26.16 13.77
CA LEU A 80 -24.30 24.71 13.58
C LEU A 80 -25.09 24.11 14.76
N PRO A 81 -26.39 24.43 14.87
CA PRO A 81 -27.18 24.23 16.09
C PRO A 81 -27.31 22.77 16.57
N GLU A 82 -27.28 21.80 15.69
CA GLU A 82 -27.39 20.36 16.03
C GLU A 82 -26.04 19.65 16.06
N ALA A 83 -24.96 20.37 15.87
CA ALA A 83 -23.63 19.77 15.86
C ALA A 83 -23.13 19.49 17.27
N CYS A 84 -22.51 18.34 17.44
CA CYS A 84 -21.80 17.96 18.65
C CYS A 84 -20.31 17.82 18.35
N PHE A 85 -19.50 18.48 19.16
CA PHE A 85 -18.05 18.52 18.96
C PHE A 85 -17.35 17.77 20.08
N ILE A 86 -16.31 17.04 19.73
CA ILE A 86 -15.29 16.56 20.67
C ILE A 86 -14.07 17.45 20.47
N GLN A 87 -13.83 18.36 21.42
CA GLN A 87 -12.68 19.22 21.39
C GLN A 87 -11.46 18.52 21.98
N VAL A 88 -10.37 18.51 21.23
CA VAL A 88 -9.07 17.87 21.55
C VAL A 88 -7.91 18.84 21.33
N ALA A 89 -6.75 18.56 21.88
CA ALA A 89 -5.54 19.37 21.64
C ALA A 89 -5.01 19.22 20.19
N ASP A 90 -4.97 17.99 19.68
CA ASP A 90 -4.53 17.65 18.32
C ASP A 90 -5.43 16.58 17.72
N THR A 91 -6.03 16.85 16.57
CA THR A 91 -7.00 15.95 15.94
C THR A 91 -6.37 14.70 15.34
N LEU A 92 -5.10 14.75 14.91
CA LEU A 92 -4.39 13.58 14.43
C LEU A 92 -4.01 12.68 15.60
N GLN A 93 -3.47 13.25 16.67
CA GLN A 93 -3.16 12.50 17.88
C GLN A 93 -4.43 11.86 18.48
N ALA A 94 -5.56 12.57 18.49
CA ALA A 94 -6.83 12.04 18.93
C ALA A 94 -7.28 10.83 18.09
N LEU A 95 -7.14 10.89 16.77
CA LEU A 95 -7.43 9.77 15.88
C LEU A 95 -6.53 8.56 16.19
N GLN A 96 -5.26 8.79 16.47
CA GLN A 96 -4.29 7.75 16.83
C GLN A 96 -4.60 7.12 18.20
N MET A 97 -4.93 7.93 19.20
CA MET A 97 -5.34 7.46 20.52
C MET A 97 -6.62 6.63 20.45
N LEU A 98 -7.61 7.11 19.69
CA LEU A 98 -8.86 6.38 19.46
C LEU A 98 -8.60 5.02 18.82
N ALA A 99 -7.73 4.95 17.82
CA ALA A 99 -7.38 3.70 17.15
C ALA A 99 -6.61 2.74 18.07
N ALA A 100 -5.67 3.25 18.89
CA ALA A 100 -4.96 2.45 19.88
C ALA A 100 -5.92 1.87 20.94
N TRP A 101 -6.86 2.68 21.43
CA TRP A 101 -7.95 2.21 22.30
C TRP A 101 -8.81 1.15 21.59
N ARG A 102 -9.20 1.39 20.34
CA ARG A 102 -9.97 0.41 19.57
C ARG A 102 -9.22 -0.92 19.39
N ARG A 103 -7.89 -0.87 19.17
CA ARG A 103 -7.03 -2.04 19.08
C ARG A 103 -6.98 -2.83 20.38
N SER A 104 -6.91 -2.14 21.52
CA SER A 104 -6.84 -2.81 22.83
C SER A 104 -8.11 -3.61 23.19
N LEU A 105 -9.23 -3.34 22.54
CA LEU A 105 -10.49 -4.09 22.70
C LEU A 105 -10.51 -5.42 21.92
N ALA A 106 -9.51 -5.68 21.07
CA ALA A 106 -9.47 -6.86 20.21
C ALA A 106 -8.30 -7.77 20.60
N ALA A 107 -8.59 -8.98 21.08
CA ALA A 107 -7.61 -9.98 21.49
C ALA A 107 -7.21 -10.92 20.35
N ILE A 108 -7.15 -10.43 19.11
CA ILE A 108 -6.80 -11.24 17.93
C ILE A 108 -5.31 -11.09 17.59
N PRO A 109 -4.69 -12.10 16.95
CA PRO A 109 -3.37 -11.95 16.36
C PRO A 109 -3.34 -10.82 15.31
N VAL A 110 -2.24 -10.08 15.30
CA VAL A 110 -2.01 -9.01 14.32
C VAL A 110 -0.66 -9.20 13.69
N ILE A 111 -0.61 -9.33 12.38
CA ILE A 111 0.62 -9.30 11.60
C ILE A 111 0.88 -7.85 11.21
N GLY A 112 1.90 -7.25 11.83
CA GLY A 112 2.39 -5.93 11.48
C GLY A 112 3.44 -6.03 10.37
N ILE A 113 3.16 -5.41 9.23
CA ILE A 113 3.97 -5.51 8.02
C ILE A 113 4.70 -4.20 7.77
N THR A 114 6.02 -4.21 7.73
CA THR A 114 6.83 -3.05 7.36
C THR A 114 8.00 -3.44 6.44
N GLY A 115 8.70 -2.45 5.93
CA GLY A 115 9.79 -2.57 4.97
C GLY A 115 9.75 -1.42 3.95
N SER A 116 10.60 -1.44 2.95
CA SER A 116 10.60 -0.44 1.87
C SER A 116 9.64 -0.82 0.76
N ASN A 117 9.82 -1.96 0.12
CA ASN A 117 8.99 -2.48 -0.96
C ASN A 117 8.31 -3.80 -0.56
N GLY A 118 7.27 -4.22 -1.29
CA GLY A 118 6.58 -5.51 -1.07
C GLY A 118 5.46 -5.51 -0.02
N LYS A 119 5.39 -4.53 0.90
CA LYS A 119 4.41 -4.50 2.00
C LYS A 119 2.97 -4.78 1.55
N THR A 120 2.48 -4.01 0.59
CA THR A 120 1.11 -4.13 0.08
C THR A 120 0.89 -5.47 -0.63
N ILE A 121 1.87 -5.94 -1.40
CA ILE A 121 1.78 -7.23 -2.10
C ILE A 121 1.67 -8.36 -1.08
N VAL A 122 2.58 -8.43 -0.11
CA VAL A 122 2.57 -9.45 0.95
C VAL A 122 1.26 -9.41 1.74
N LYS A 123 0.77 -8.22 2.10
CA LYS A 123 -0.52 -8.07 2.78
C LYS A 123 -1.69 -8.60 1.95
N GLU A 124 -1.78 -8.23 0.67
CA GLU A 124 -2.86 -8.67 -0.21
C GLU A 124 -2.77 -10.19 -0.49
N TRP A 125 -1.57 -10.72 -0.70
CA TRP A 125 -1.39 -12.15 -0.90
C TRP A 125 -1.69 -12.96 0.37
N LEU A 126 -1.25 -12.52 1.55
CA LEU A 126 -1.65 -13.16 2.80
C LEU A 126 -3.17 -13.13 2.98
N PHE A 127 -3.82 -12.05 2.56
CA PHE A 127 -5.28 -12.01 2.58
C PHE A 127 -5.88 -13.03 1.62
N GLN A 128 -5.44 -13.11 0.36
CA GLN A 128 -5.90 -14.12 -0.61
C GLN A 128 -5.71 -15.55 -0.08
N LEU A 129 -4.58 -15.82 0.58
CA LEU A 129 -4.21 -17.13 1.07
C LEU A 129 -4.98 -17.56 2.33
N LEU A 130 -5.46 -16.62 3.15
CA LEU A 130 -6.03 -16.91 4.47
C LEU A 130 -7.55 -16.68 4.57
N HIS A 131 -8.10 -15.72 3.81
CA HIS A 131 -9.51 -15.34 3.91
C HIS A 131 -10.52 -16.44 3.54
N PRO A 132 -10.21 -17.48 2.75
CA PRO A 132 -11.16 -18.55 2.51
C PRO A 132 -11.57 -19.33 3.77
N ASP A 133 -10.69 -19.37 4.79
CA ASP A 133 -10.94 -20.15 6.02
C ASP A 133 -11.06 -19.27 7.26
N ARG A 134 -10.72 -17.99 7.19
CA ARG A 134 -10.64 -17.09 8.35
C ARG A 134 -11.22 -15.72 8.04
N HIS A 135 -11.85 -15.14 9.03
CA HIS A 135 -12.25 -13.73 8.96
C HIS A 135 -11.03 -12.81 9.18
N VAL A 136 -10.41 -12.39 8.09
CA VAL A 136 -9.18 -11.59 8.10
C VAL A 136 -9.50 -10.11 7.87
N LEU A 137 -9.12 -9.24 8.79
CA LEU A 137 -9.02 -7.81 8.52
C LEU A 137 -7.72 -7.51 7.79
N ARG A 138 -7.76 -6.64 6.78
CA ARG A 138 -6.55 -6.06 6.18
C ARG A 138 -6.66 -4.55 6.04
N SER A 139 -5.53 -3.84 6.10
CA SER A 139 -5.48 -2.42 5.73
C SER A 139 -6.04 -2.21 4.32
N PRO A 140 -7.05 -1.34 4.12
CA PRO A 140 -7.57 -1.05 2.78
C PRO A 140 -6.48 -0.44 1.89
N ARG A 141 -6.32 -0.90 0.67
CA ARG A 141 -5.30 -0.40 -0.25
C ARG A 141 -3.93 -0.31 0.44
N SER A 142 -3.26 0.84 0.40
CA SER A 142 -1.99 1.12 1.11
C SER A 142 -2.20 2.10 2.27
N TYR A 143 -3.21 1.86 3.12
CA TYR A 143 -3.47 2.67 4.32
C TYR A 143 -2.43 2.34 5.40
N ASN A 144 -1.21 2.82 5.20
CA ASN A 144 -0.03 2.55 6.03
C ASN A 144 0.54 3.80 6.71
N SER A 145 -0.09 4.97 6.52
CA SER A 145 0.37 6.26 7.04
C SER A 145 -0.18 6.57 8.43
N GLN A 146 0.21 7.74 8.99
CA GLN A 146 -0.24 8.26 10.28
C GLN A 146 -1.78 8.41 10.41
N THR A 147 -2.49 8.52 9.29
CA THR A 147 -3.95 8.56 9.24
C THR A 147 -4.54 7.24 8.75
N GLY A 148 -3.87 6.57 7.82
CA GLY A 148 -4.36 5.33 7.21
C GLY A 148 -4.40 4.16 8.18
N VAL A 149 -3.38 3.99 9.02
CA VAL A 149 -3.32 2.94 10.03
C VAL A 149 -4.46 3.07 11.06
N PRO A 150 -4.71 4.24 11.67
CA PRO A 150 -5.88 4.43 12.53
C PRO A 150 -7.21 4.05 11.88
N LEU A 151 -7.44 4.48 10.64
CA LEU A 151 -8.66 4.15 9.91
C LEU A 151 -8.77 2.65 9.59
N SER A 152 -7.65 1.96 9.39
CA SER A 152 -7.63 0.50 9.21
C SER A 152 -7.99 -0.23 10.49
N VAL A 153 -7.40 0.16 11.62
CA VAL A 153 -7.67 -0.44 12.94
C VAL A 153 -9.10 -0.19 13.39
N TRP A 154 -9.70 0.95 13.04
CA TRP A 154 -11.09 1.22 13.34
C TRP A 154 -12.05 0.19 12.73
N GLN A 155 -11.70 -0.44 11.61
CA GLN A 155 -12.52 -1.46 10.96
C GLN A 155 -12.53 -2.82 11.66
N LEU A 156 -11.76 -2.99 12.74
CA LEU A 156 -11.80 -4.21 13.55
C LEU A 156 -13.23 -4.50 14.03
N LYS A 157 -13.65 -5.76 13.90
CA LYS A 157 -14.96 -6.27 14.31
C LYS A 157 -14.77 -7.54 15.15
N PRO A 158 -15.77 -7.94 15.95
CA PRO A 158 -15.68 -9.13 16.80
C PRO A 158 -15.46 -10.43 16.02
N GLU A 159 -15.95 -10.50 14.79
CA GLU A 159 -15.82 -11.66 13.92
C GLU A 159 -14.41 -11.85 13.34
N HIS A 160 -13.55 -10.84 13.38
CA HIS A 160 -12.21 -11.00 12.87
C HIS A 160 -11.35 -11.90 13.75
N GLU A 161 -10.62 -12.82 13.12
CA GLU A 161 -9.73 -13.80 13.76
C GLU A 161 -8.26 -13.44 13.59
N LEU A 162 -7.95 -12.59 12.60
CA LEU A 162 -6.59 -12.15 12.28
C LEU A 162 -6.66 -10.74 11.66
N ALA A 163 -5.64 -9.93 11.89
CA ALA A 163 -5.47 -8.65 11.19
C ALA A 163 -4.12 -8.54 10.51
N LEU A 164 -4.11 -8.02 9.29
CA LEU A 164 -2.95 -7.72 8.46
C LEU A 164 -2.83 -6.19 8.35
N LEU A 165 -1.91 -5.59 9.11
CA LEU A 165 -1.78 -4.15 9.19
C LEU A 165 -0.43 -3.69 8.64
N GLU A 166 -0.46 -2.84 7.64
CA GLU A 166 0.71 -2.29 6.97
C GLU A 166 1.16 -1.00 7.67
N ALA A 167 2.46 -0.87 7.98
CA ALA A 167 3.09 0.33 8.51
C ALA A 167 4.13 0.90 7.55
N GLY A 168 3.89 2.10 7.05
CA GLY A 168 4.79 2.88 6.22
C GLY A 168 5.25 4.14 6.95
N ILE A 169 6.53 4.44 6.84
CA ILE A 169 7.13 5.65 7.40
C ILE A 169 7.96 6.37 6.35
N SER A 170 7.95 7.69 6.41
CA SER A 170 8.70 8.58 5.55
C SER A 170 9.69 9.46 6.33
N ARG A 171 9.55 9.55 7.65
CA ARG A 171 10.38 10.38 8.54
C ARG A 171 10.62 9.68 9.86
N MET A 172 11.66 10.13 10.56
CA MET A 172 11.96 9.69 11.93
C MET A 172 10.81 10.04 12.89
N GLY A 173 10.60 9.19 13.90
CA GLY A 173 9.56 9.32 14.92
C GLY A 173 8.15 8.94 14.46
N GLU A 174 7.95 8.55 13.19
CA GLU A 174 6.64 8.13 12.71
C GLU A 174 6.27 6.72 13.19
N MET A 175 7.23 5.80 13.26
CA MET A 175 6.93 4.44 13.74
C MET A 175 6.59 4.41 15.23
N ALA A 176 7.20 5.27 16.03
CA ALA A 176 6.85 5.42 17.44
C ALA A 176 5.38 5.78 17.67
N LYS A 177 4.72 6.42 16.69
CA LYS A 177 3.28 6.73 16.71
C LYS A 177 2.42 5.59 16.18
N LEU A 178 2.92 4.81 15.20
CA LEU A 178 2.17 3.71 14.58
C LEU A 178 2.24 2.40 15.38
N ALA A 179 3.38 2.09 15.97
CA ALA A 179 3.57 0.84 16.72
C ALA A 179 2.57 0.67 17.88
N PRO A 180 2.24 1.69 18.70
CA PRO A 180 1.23 1.58 19.75
C PRO A 180 -0.20 1.38 19.21
N ILE A 181 -0.47 1.75 17.95
CA ILE A 181 -1.77 1.57 17.31
C ILE A 181 -1.90 0.15 16.77
N ILE A 182 -0.86 -0.37 16.11
CA ILE A 182 -0.87 -1.69 15.48
C ILE A 182 -0.74 -2.79 16.53
N GLN A 183 0.18 -2.65 17.48
CA GLN A 183 0.52 -3.64 18.52
C GLN A 183 0.60 -5.06 17.93
N PRO A 184 1.55 -5.31 17.01
CA PRO A 184 1.61 -6.57 16.32
C PRO A 184 2.02 -7.70 17.29
N THR A 185 1.35 -8.85 17.19
CA THR A 185 1.78 -10.10 17.82
C THR A 185 2.81 -10.81 16.95
N LEU A 186 2.72 -10.64 15.63
CA LEU A 186 3.62 -11.19 14.63
C LEU A 186 4.18 -10.03 13.79
N GLY A 187 5.49 -9.97 13.65
CA GLY A 187 6.18 -8.98 12.81
C GLY A 187 6.51 -9.59 11.45
N LEU A 188 6.38 -8.81 10.37
CA LEU A 188 6.82 -9.20 9.05
C LEU A 188 7.60 -8.06 8.41
N PHE A 189 8.90 -8.30 8.16
CA PHE A 189 9.78 -7.36 7.48
C PHE A 189 9.98 -7.78 6.02
N THR A 190 9.60 -6.91 5.09
CA THR A 190 9.70 -7.24 3.67
C THR A 190 11.12 -7.02 3.15
N THR A 191 11.51 -5.81 2.83
CA THR A 191 12.83 -5.49 2.31
C THR A 191 13.32 -4.15 2.85
N LEU A 192 14.64 -3.95 2.85
CA LEU A 192 15.26 -2.63 3.00
C LEU A 192 15.67 -2.12 1.62
N GLY A 193 15.16 -0.97 1.22
CA GLY A 193 15.47 -0.32 -0.07
C GLY A 193 15.45 1.20 0.07
N ASP A 194 15.66 1.91 -1.03
CA ASP A 194 15.83 3.37 -1.06
C ASP A 194 14.53 4.19 -0.89
N ALA A 195 13.36 3.55 -0.95
CA ALA A 195 12.08 4.27 -0.80
C ALA A 195 12.04 5.11 0.49
N HIS A 196 11.67 6.40 0.38
CA HIS A 196 11.62 7.38 1.49
C HIS A 196 12.97 7.64 2.20
N SER A 197 14.11 7.39 1.55
CA SER A 197 15.42 7.60 2.18
C SER A 197 15.73 9.07 2.49
N GLU A 198 15.06 10.02 1.84
CA GLU A 198 15.19 11.45 2.09
C GLU A 198 14.79 11.89 3.51
N GLY A 199 13.94 11.13 4.18
CA GLY A 199 13.47 11.41 5.54
C GLY A 199 14.37 10.83 6.65
N PHE A 200 15.51 10.21 6.29
CA PHE A 200 16.41 9.54 7.23
C PHE A 200 17.87 9.89 6.95
N PRO A 201 18.71 10.03 7.98
CA PRO A 201 20.13 10.32 7.80
C PRO A 201 20.88 9.24 7.01
N ASP A 202 20.54 7.98 7.25
CA ASP A 202 21.17 6.80 6.66
C ASP A 202 20.24 5.57 6.66
N ALA A 203 20.65 4.52 5.97
CA ALA A 203 19.90 3.28 5.83
C ALA A 203 19.75 2.51 7.17
N GLU A 204 20.73 2.61 8.04
CA GLU A 204 20.73 1.94 9.35
C GLU A 204 19.71 2.59 10.30
N THR A 205 19.68 3.92 10.35
CA THR A 205 18.68 4.69 11.11
C THR A 205 17.28 4.40 10.59
N LYS A 206 17.08 4.34 9.27
CA LYS A 206 15.82 3.96 8.65
C LYS A 206 15.39 2.54 9.02
N LEU A 207 16.32 1.58 9.02
CA LEU A 207 16.06 0.20 9.44
C LEU A 207 15.65 0.15 10.91
N ARG A 208 16.40 0.79 11.81
CA ARG A 208 16.07 0.87 13.24
C ARG A 208 14.69 1.46 13.48
N GLU A 209 14.36 2.55 12.81
CA GLU A 209 13.02 3.18 12.91
C GLU A 209 11.91 2.20 12.48
N LYS A 210 12.09 1.48 11.36
CA LYS A 210 11.12 0.47 10.92
C LYS A 210 10.97 -0.68 11.92
N LEU A 211 12.06 -1.15 12.50
CA LEU A 211 12.06 -2.25 13.46
C LEU A 211 11.38 -1.92 14.79
N MET A 212 11.17 -0.64 15.12
CA MET A 212 10.38 -0.23 16.29
C MET A 212 8.96 -0.81 16.26
N LEU A 213 8.41 -1.11 15.08
CA LEU A 213 7.11 -1.80 14.95
C LEU A 213 7.08 -3.12 15.72
N PHE A 214 8.20 -3.82 15.81
CA PHE A 214 8.26 -5.19 16.32
C PHE A 214 8.52 -5.29 17.81
N GLN A 215 8.51 -4.19 18.56
CA GLN A 215 8.76 -4.20 20.01
C GLN A 215 7.78 -5.12 20.77
N SER A 216 6.51 -5.18 20.35
CA SER A 216 5.49 -6.06 20.94
C SER A 216 5.41 -7.44 20.28
N ALA A 217 6.10 -7.66 19.16
CA ALA A 217 6.01 -8.92 18.42
C ALA A 217 6.59 -10.09 19.20
N GLN A 218 5.91 -11.24 19.11
CA GLN A 218 6.30 -12.51 19.68
C GLN A 218 7.17 -13.35 18.73
N LEU A 219 7.05 -13.09 17.42
CA LEU A 219 7.82 -13.72 16.35
C LEU A 219 7.97 -12.74 15.19
N ILE A 220 9.10 -12.79 14.49
CA ILE A 220 9.38 -11.93 13.33
C ILE A 220 9.73 -12.79 12.11
N PHE A 221 9.01 -12.55 10.99
CA PHE A 221 9.28 -13.14 9.67
C PHE A 221 10.13 -12.19 8.85
N TYR A 222 11.20 -12.70 8.21
CA TYR A 222 12.06 -11.87 7.35
C TYR A 222 12.94 -12.72 6.43
N ASN A 223 13.63 -12.05 5.49
CA ASN A 223 14.69 -12.65 4.68
C ASN A 223 16.06 -12.44 5.35
N ALA A 224 16.81 -13.53 5.57
CA ALA A 224 18.12 -13.49 6.21
C ALA A 224 19.30 -13.28 5.23
N ASP A 225 19.06 -13.23 3.92
CA ASP A 225 20.13 -13.04 2.93
C ASP A 225 20.69 -11.60 2.89
N ASP A 226 19.95 -10.59 3.39
CA ASP A 226 20.52 -9.27 3.65
C ASP A 226 21.18 -9.26 5.05
N ALA A 227 22.49 -9.30 5.08
CA ALA A 227 23.26 -9.37 6.34
C ALA A 227 23.01 -8.19 7.29
N ARG A 228 22.68 -7.00 6.76
CA ARG A 228 22.36 -5.81 7.58
C ARG A 228 21.02 -5.99 8.27
N VAL A 229 20.03 -6.47 7.52
CA VAL A 229 18.68 -6.73 8.04
C VAL A 229 18.74 -7.87 9.05
N ASP A 230 19.44 -8.96 8.74
CA ASP A 230 19.61 -10.12 9.61
C ASP A 230 20.24 -9.71 10.95
N ALA A 231 21.36 -8.99 10.92
CA ALA A 231 22.03 -8.51 12.13
C ALA A 231 21.12 -7.62 13.00
N ALA A 232 20.41 -6.67 12.38
CA ALA A 232 19.54 -5.74 13.09
C ALA A 232 18.31 -6.43 13.69
N ILE A 233 17.70 -7.39 12.99
CA ILE A 233 16.54 -8.14 13.50
C ILE A 233 16.96 -9.09 14.62
N ARG A 234 18.07 -9.79 14.49
CA ARG A 234 18.62 -10.65 15.57
C ARG A 234 18.93 -9.86 16.85
N ALA A 235 19.41 -8.62 16.71
CA ALA A 235 19.68 -7.74 17.83
C ALA A 235 18.41 -7.37 18.64
N LEU A 236 17.20 -7.57 18.12
CA LEU A 236 15.95 -7.37 18.88
C LEU A 236 15.73 -8.44 19.95
N GLY A 237 16.45 -9.58 19.90
CA GLY A 237 16.32 -10.66 20.88
C GLY A 237 14.94 -11.34 20.90
N LYS A 238 14.22 -11.33 19.78
CA LYS A 238 12.90 -11.93 19.62
C LYS A 238 13.00 -13.31 18.96
N PRO A 239 12.02 -14.21 19.14
CA PRO A 239 11.86 -15.36 18.29
C PRO A 239 11.79 -14.96 16.81
N LEU A 240 12.44 -15.74 15.94
CA LEU A 240 12.58 -15.43 14.53
C LEU A 240 12.11 -16.62 13.68
N PHE A 241 11.56 -16.35 12.53
CA PHE A 241 11.33 -17.30 11.45
C PHE A 241 11.87 -16.69 10.17
N CYS A 242 13.04 -17.11 9.77
CA CYS A 242 13.68 -16.53 8.59
C CYS A 242 13.65 -17.49 7.39
N TRP A 243 13.62 -16.90 6.21
CA TRP A 243 13.93 -17.61 4.99
C TRP A 243 15.21 -17.04 4.36
N GLY A 244 15.90 -17.84 3.56
CA GLY A 244 17.09 -17.42 2.84
C GLY A 244 17.75 -18.58 2.09
N SER A 245 18.84 -18.29 1.40
CA SER A 245 19.64 -19.27 0.65
C SER A 245 20.56 -20.09 1.57
N ALA A 246 20.95 -19.54 2.71
CA ALA A 246 21.87 -20.17 3.64
C ALA A 246 21.21 -21.31 4.43
N ALA A 247 22.01 -22.33 4.80
CA ALA A 247 21.54 -23.53 5.49
C ALA A 247 20.99 -23.28 6.91
N HIS A 248 21.25 -22.12 7.50
CA HIS A 248 20.74 -21.73 8.81
C HIS A 248 19.35 -21.07 8.77
N ALA A 249 18.80 -20.83 7.57
CA ALA A 249 17.44 -20.32 7.44
C ALA A 249 16.42 -21.40 7.80
N ASP A 250 15.36 -21.02 8.53
CA ASP A 250 14.27 -21.95 8.89
C ASP A 250 13.58 -22.49 7.63
N LEU A 251 13.34 -21.62 6.64
CA LEU A 251 12.87 -21.98 5.31
C LEU A 251 14.00 -21.74 4.30
N GLN A 252 14.80 -22.75 4.03
CA GLN A 252 15.93 -22.64 3.11
C GLN A 252 15.49 -22.70 1.66
N LEU A 253 15.75 -21.64 0.89
CA LEU A 253 15.57 -21.64 -0.56
C LEU A 253 16.64 -22.51 -1.23
N LEU A 254 16.23 -23.58 -1.90
CA LEU A 254 17.12 -24.47 -2.65
C LEU A 254 17.22 -24.02 -4.11
N ARG A 255 16.06 -23.75 -4.73
CA ARG A 255 15.97 -23.39 -6.15
C ARG A 255 14.69 -22.61 -6.44
N ALA A 256 14.77 -21.67 -7.38
CA ALA A 256 13.64 -21.05 -8.02
C ALA A 256 13.81 -21.15 -9.55
N SER A 257 12.89 -21.84 -10.23
CA SER A 257 12.96 -22.13 -11.67
C SER A 257 11.72 -21.61 -12.36
N SER A 258 11.88 -20.66 -13.27
CA SER A 258 10.77 -20.16 -14.08
C SER A 258 10.39 -21.17 -15.15
N SER A 259 9.08 -21.24 -15.49
CA SER A 259 8.56 -22.00 -16.62
C SER A 259 9.12 -21.48 -17.96
N ASP A 260 9.06 -22.27 -19.01
CA ASP A 260 9.57 -21.91 -20.34
C ASP A 260 8.87 -20.68 -20.92
N ASP A 261 7.60 -20.50 -20.64
CA ASP A 261 6.79 -19.32 -21.02
C ASP A 261 6.99 -18.12 -20.09
N ARG A 262 7.81 -18.26 -19.04
CA ARG A 262 8.10 -17.26 -18.02
C ARG A 262 6.88 -16.66 -17.31
N ARG A 263 5.80 -17.43 -17.21
CA ARG A 263 4.56 -16.99 -16.54
C ARG A 263 4.44 -17.48 -15.11
N SER A 264 5.19 -18.50 -14.76
CA SER A 264 5.17 -19.09 -13.40
C SER A 264 6.59 -19.41 -12.93
N THR A 265 6.74 -19.61 -11.63
CA THR A 265 7.98 -20.05 -11.01
C THR A 265 7.69 -21.17 -10.03
N ARG A 266 8.45 -22.27 -10.17
CA ARG A 266 8.53 -23.32 -9.17
C ARG A 266 9.61 -22.95 -8.16
N ILE A 267 9.23 -22.92 -6.88
CA ILE A 267 10.11 -22.63 -5.75
C ILE A 267 10.28 -23.89 -4.94
N GLU A 268 11.52 -24.34 -4.76
CA GLU A 268 11.90 -25.52 -4.00
C GLU A 268 12.65 -25.09 -2.74
N VAL A 269 12.24 -25.59 -1.58
CA VAL A 269 12.78 -25.22 -0.27
C VAL A 269 13.06 -26.45 0.59
N ARG A 270 13.89 -26.27 1.61
CA ARG A 270 14.03 -27.21 2.73
C ARG A 270 13.43 -26.61 4.00
N PHE A 271 12.51 -27.32 4.63
CA PHE A 271 11.90 -26.95 5.89
C PHE A 271 11.83 -28.17 6.81
N GLU A 272 12.34 -28.06 8.04
CA GLU A 272 12.40 -29.17 9.01
C GLU A 272 13.03 -30.47 8.41
N GLY A 273 14.09 -30.31 7.65
CA GLY A 273 14.82 -31.39 6.99
C GLY A 273 14.12 -32.05 5.79
N ARG A 274 12.94 -31.55 5.38
CA ARG A 274 12.17 -32.07 4.23
C ARG A 274 12.17 -31.08 3.10
N GLU A 275 12.25 -31.59 1.89
CA GLU A 275 12.09 -30.76 0.68
C GLU A 275 10.61 -30.58 0.36
N ARG A 276 10.25 -29.34 0.04
CA ARG A 276 8.89 -28.91 -0.30
C ARG A 276 8.95 -28.04 -1.53
N SER A 277 7.87 -27.96 -2.29
CA SER A 277 7.78 -27.07 -3.43
C SER A 277 6.42 -26.42 -3.56
N ILE A 278 6.40 -25.22 -4.07
CA ILE A 278 5.20 -24.49 -4.51
C ILE A 278 5.40 -23.96 -5.93
N ASP A 279 4.31 -23.72 -6.62
CA ASP A 279 4.30 -22.98 -7.88
C ASP A 279 3.59 -21.63 -7.63
N ILE A 280 4.13 -20.53 -8.19
CA ILE A 280 3.50 -19.21 -8.17
C ILE A 280 3.31 -18.70 -9.60
N PRO A 281 2.21 -17.98 -9.92
CA PRO A 281 1.92 -17.47 -11.27
C PRO A 281 2.68 -16.15 -11.55
N PHE A 282 3.94 -16.08 -11.14
CA PHE A 282 4.84 -14.93 -11.30
C PHE A 282 6.25 -15.43 -11.56
N SER A 283 7.06 -14.62 -12.27
CA SER A 283 8.43 -15.03 -12.63
C SER A 283 9.50 -14.02 -12.22
N ASP A 284 9.14 -12.94 -11.56
CA ASP A 284 10.08 -11.92 -11.12
C ASP A 284 10.61 -12.20 -9.70
N GLN A 285 11.81 -11.69 -9.43
CA GLN A 285 12.50 -11.92 -8.16
C GLN A 285 11.77 -11.32 -6.95
N ALA A 286 11.08 -10.18 -7.13
CA ALA A 286 10.33 -9.55 -6.06
C ALA A 286 9.10 -10.40 -5.66
N SER A 287 8.43 -11.01 -6.64
CA SER A 287 7.32 -11.94 -6.40
C SER A 287 7.79 -13.21 -5.70
N ILE A 288 8.95 -13.78 -6.07
CA ILE A 288 9.55 -14.91 -5.37
C ILE A 288 9.82 -14.54 -3.90
N HIS A 289 10.43 -13.39 -3.65
CA HIS A 289 10.72 -12.90 -2.30
C HIS A 289 9.45 -12.72 -1.46
N ASN A 290 8.42 -12.09 -2.03
CA ASN A 290 7.14 -11.88 -1.35
C ASN A 290 6.41 -13.20 -1.08
N ALA A 291 6.46 -14.16 -2.01
CA ALA A 291 5.88 -15.50 -1.84
C ALA A 291 6.57 -16.30 -0.72
N MET A 292 7.90 -16.22 -0.62
CA MET A 292 8.66 -16.84 0.46
C MET A 292 8.25 -16.31 1.84
N LEU A 293 8.05 -14.99 1.97
CA LEU A 293 7.55 -14.37 3.20
C LEU A 293 6.14 -14.87 3.54
N CYS A 294 5.24 -14.92 2.55
CA CYS A 294 3.91 -15.48 2.74
C CYS A 294 3.99 -16.95 3.17
N TRP A 295 4.87 -17.73 2.55
CA TRP A 295 5.04 -19.16 2.88
C TRP A 295 5.49 -19.35 4.32
N CYS A 296 6.44 -18.55 4.82
CA CYS A 296 6.84 -18.59 6.24
C CYS A 296 5.63 -18.39 7.18
N VAL A 297 4.76 -17.43 6.87
CA VAL A 297 3.56 -17.16 7.67
C VAL A 297 2.59 -18.33 7.63
N LEU A 298 2.35 -18.92 6.45
CA LEU A 298 1.42 -20.06 6.30
C LEU A 298 1.91 -21.29 7.05
N LEU A 299 3.22 -21.59 6.99
CA LEU A 299 3.84 -22.69 7.76
C LEU A 299 3.70 -22.46 9.27
N HIS A 300 3.98 -21.24 9.74
CA HIS A 300 3.80 -20.89 11.16
C HIS A 300 2.35 -21.01 11.62
N LEU A 301 1.40 -20.67 10.78
CA LEU A 301 -0.03 -20.81 11.08
C LEU A 301 -0.54 -22.26 10.94
N GLY A 302 0.32 -23.21 10.57
CA GLY A 302 0.03 -24.64 10.50
C GLY A 302 -0.85 -25.07 9.33
N LEU A 303 -0.82 -24.33 8.21
CA LEU A 303 -1.59 -24.74 7.02
C LEU A 303 -0.95 -26.01 6.41
N PRO A 304 -1.77 -27.00 5.96
CA PRO A 304 -1.28 -28.19 5.27
C PRO A 304 -0.54 -27.85 3.96
N ASP A 305 0.50 -28.63 3.63
CA ASP A 305 1.33 -28.42 2.45
C ASP A 305 0.53 -28.42 1.13
N GLU A 306 -0.48 -29.31 1.03
CA GLU A 306 -1.36 -29.39 -0.12
C GLU A 306 -2.13 -28.07 -0.33
N LEU A 307 -2.68 -27.54 0.75
CA LEU A 307 -3.46 -26.30 0.73
C LEU A 307 -2.56 -25.10 0.41
N ILE A 308 -1.34 -25.06 0.97
CA ILE A 308 -0.35 -24.04 0.64
C ILE A 308 -0.04 -24.06 -0.87
N ARG A 309 0.25 -25.26 -1.43
CA ARG A 309 0.55 -25.44 -2.85
C ARG A 309 -0.58 -25.00 -3.73
N GLU A 310 -1.79 -25.43 -3.43
CA GLU A 310 -2.99 -25.07 -4.18
C GLU A 310 -3.20 -23.53 -4.20
N ARG A 311 -3.16 -22.90 -3.05
CA ARG A 311 -3.43 -21.46 -2.94
C ARG A 311 -2.33 -20.59 -3.52
N MET A 312 -1.06 -20.97 -3.33
CA MET A 312 0.08 -20.25 -3.91
C MET A 312 0.03 -20.23 -5.44
N SER A 313 -0.41 -21.32 -6.07
CA SER A 313 -0.53 -21.39 -7.53
C SER A 313 -1.67 -20.54 -8.10
N ARG A 314 -2.59 -20.08 -7.25
CA ARG A 314 -3.76 -19.26 -7.62
C ARG A 314 -3.65 -17.81 -7.19
N LEU A 315 -2.46 -17.37 -6.75
CA LEU A 315 -2.24 -15.98 -6.37
C LEU A 315 -2.53 -15.03 -7.54
N GLU A 316 -3.26 -13.96 -7.25
CA GLU A 316 -3.60 -12.94 -8.22
C GLU A 316 -2.69 -11.71 -8.10
N PRO A 317 -2.41 -11.01 -9.21
CA PRO A 317 -1.72 -9.74 -9.19
C PRO A 317 -2.43 -8.71 -8.31
N VAL A 318 -1.65 -7.82 -7.70
CA VAL A 318 -2.18 -6.70 -6.93
C VAL A 318 -2.26 -5.47 -7.84
N GLU A 319 -3.42 -4.81 -7.88
CA GLU A 319 -3.64 -3.61 -8.70
C GLU A 319 -2.51 -2.59 -8.57
N MET A 320 -2.09 -2.00 -9.69
CA MET A 320 -1.02 -0.99 -9.79
C MET A 320 0.34 -1.46 -9.23
N ARG A 321 0.59 -2.79 -9.19
CA ARG A 321 1.84 -3.40 -8.70
C ARG A 321 2.32 -4.47 -9.67
N LEU A 322 3.08 -4.07 -10.71
CA LEU A 322 3.52 -4.92 -11.82
C LEU A 322 2.37 -5.68 -12.49
N GLU A 323 1.20 -5.08 -12.49
CA GLU A 323 -0.01 -5.68 -13.05
C GLU A 323 0.07 -5.69 -14.57
N MET A 324 -0.01 -6.87 -15.17
CA MET A 324 -0.04 -7.04 -16.63
C MET A 324 -1.46 -7.08 -17.15
N ARG A 325 -1.73 -6.31 -18.21
CA ARG A 325 -3.01 -6.30 -18.95
C ARG A 325 -2.75 -6.26 -20.45
N GLU A 326 -3.68 -6.80 -21.24
CA GLU A 326 -3.73 -6.51 -22.66
C GLU A 326 -4.10 -5.05 -22.90
N ALA A 327 -3.47 -4.44 -23.87
CA ALA A 327 -3.63 -3.03 -24.18
C ALA A 327 -3.96 -2.82 -25.66
N VAL A 328 -4.30 -1.59 -26.03
CA VAL A 328 -4.62 -1.19 -27.41
C VAL A 328 -3.54 -1.63 -28.40
N ASN A 329 -3.92 -1.83 -29.66
CA ASN A 329 -3.02 -2.11 -30.77
C ASN A 329 -2.06 -3.31 -30.53
N ALA A 330 -2.58 -4.39 -29.90
CA ALA A 330 -1.81 -5.59 -29.54
C ALA A 330 -0.61 -5.32 -28.63
N CYS A 331 -0.65 -4.27 -27.84
CA CYS A 331 0.33 -3.97 -26.80
C CYS A 331 0.05 -4.78 -25.53
N THR A 332 1.05 -4.91 -24.69
CA THR A 332 0.93 -5.36 -23.30
C THR A 332 1.26 -4.22 -22.37
N LEU A 333 0.38 -3.92 -21.45
CA LEU A 333 0.56 -2.90 -20.42
C LEU A 333 1.03 -3.54 -19.11
N ILE A 334 2.12 -3.03 -18.54
CA ILE A 334 2.54 -3.30 -17.17
C ILE A 334 2.23 -2.04 -16.36
N ASN A 335 1.28 -2.14 -15.43
CA ASN A 335 0.93 -1.03 -14.56
C ASN A 335 1.64 -1.17 -13.19
N ASP A 336 2.62 -0.30 -12.93
CA ASP A 336 3.34 -0.17 -11.66
C ASP A 336 3.43 1.31 -11.24
N SER A 337 2.28 1.97 -11.23
CA SER A 337 2.16 3.42 -11.11
C SER A 337 1.79 3.91 -9.71
N TYR A 338 2.15 3.18 -8.66
CA TYR A 338 1.87 3.58 -7.29
C TYR A 338 3.06 4.27 -6.60
N ASN A 339 4.26 3.68 -6.69
CA ASN A 339 5.52 4.22 -6.15
C ASN A 339 6.50 4.48 -7.28
N SER A 340 7.31 5.53 -7.13
CA SER A 340 8.37 5.87 -8.07
C SER A 340 9.66 6.17 -7.31
N ASP A 341 10.40 5.11 -6.94
CA ASP A 341 11.76 5.15 -6.44
C ASP A 341 12.69 4.35 -7.36
N LEU A 342 14.00 4.57 -7.25
CA LEU A 342 15.00 3.98 -8.16
C LEU A 342 15.02 2.44 -8.11
N ASN A 343 14.91 1.86 -6.90
CA ASN A 343 14.91 0.41 -6.73
C ASN A 343 13.63 -0.22 -7.31
N ALA A 344 12.48 0.38 -7.05
CA ALA A 344 11.21 -0.07 -7.63
C ALA A 344 11.20 0.09 -9.15
N LEU A 345 11.87 1.13 -9.71
CA LEU A 345 12.06 1.26 -11.16
C LEU A 345 12.92 0.13 -11.72
N SER A 346 14.04 -0.20 -11.07
CA SER A 346 14.89 -1.32 -11.49
C SER A 346 14.13 -2.64 -11.54
N ILE A 347 13.36 -2.95 -10.48
CA ILE A 347 12.52 -4.16 -10.41
C ILE A 347 11.50 -4.19 -11.56
N ALA A 348 10.84 -3.06 -11.82
CA ALA A 348 9.82 -2.98 -12.87
C ALA A 348 10.42 -3.10 -14.28
N LEU A 349 11.60 -2.54 -14.51
CA LEU A 349 12.32 -2.68 -15.76
C LEU A 349 12.83 -4.11 -15.98
N ASP A 350 13.31 -4.79 -14.94
CA ASP A 350 13.68 -6.21 -15.01
C ASP A 350 12.46 -7.08 -15.37
N PHE A 351 11.32 -6.79 -14.76
CA PHE A 351 10.07 -7.48 -15.09
C PHE A 351 9.68 -7.25 -16.56
N MET A 352 9.69 -6.00 -17.02
CA MET A 352 9.39 -5.65 -18.41
C MET A 352 10.34 -6.36 -19.38
N ALA A 353 11.64 -6.36 -19.09
CA ALA A 353 12.65 -7.01 -19.95
C ALA A 353 12.41 -8.51 -20.10
N ARG A 354 12.00 -9.21 -19.02
CA ARG A 354 11.67 -10.64 -19.04
C ARG A 354 10.38 -10.93 -19.84
N GLN A 355 9.40 -10.05 -19.80
CA GLN A 355 8.12 -10.21 -20.47
C GLN A 355 8.13 -9.74 -21.94
N ALA A 356 9.16 -9.03 -22.36
CA ALA A 356 9.17 -8.38 -23.68
C ALA A 356 9.12 -9.36 -24.86
N SER A 357 9.74 -10.55 -24.76
CA SER A 357 9.71 -11.59 -25.81
C SER A 357 10.05 -11.01 -27.21
N GLY A 358 11.07 -10.15 -27.31
CA GLY A 358 11.48 -9.50 -28.56
C GLY A 358 10.64 -8.30 -29.00
N ARG A 359 9.62 -7.91 -28.24
CA ARG A 359 8.81 -6.72 -28.52
C ARG A 359 9.53 -5.45 -28.05
N ARG A 360 9.23 -4.34 -28.70
CA ARG A 360 9.69 -3.01 -28.32
C ARG A 360 9.34 -2.69 -26.85
N ARG A 361 10.30 -2.15 -26.10
CA ARG A 361 10.16 -1.78 -24.70
C ARG A 361 9.95 -0.28 -24.54
N THR A 362 8.75 0.11 -24.14
CA THR A 362 8.39 1.51 -23.89
C THR A 362 8.22 1.74 -22.39
N LEU A 363 8.91 2.74 -21.86
CA LEU A 363 8.76 3.21 -20.49
C LEU A 363 8.01 4.54 -20.47
N VAL A 364 6.89 4.59 -19.73
CA VAL A 364 6.23 5.84 -19.33
C VAL A 364 6.59 6.12 -17.89
N LEU A 365 7.37 7.15 -17.63
CA LEU A 365 7.98 7.44 -16.32
C LEU A 365 7.55 8.80 -15.80
N SER A 366 7.06 8.86 -14.55
CA SER A 366 6.88 10.15 -13.85
C SER A 366 8.15 10.63 -13.18
N ASP A 367 8.12 11.82 -12.59
CA ASP A 367 9.16 12.24 -11.66
C ASP A 367 9.35 11.20 -10.55
N ILE A 368 10.61 10.96 -10.17
CA ILE A 368 10.97 10.19 -8.98
C ILE A 368 11.06 11.16 -7.82
N LEU A 369 10.19 10.95 -6.81
CA LEU A 369 9.95 11.95 -5.77
C LEU A 369 10.64 11.67 -4.45
N GLU A 370 10.93 10.44 -4.14
CA GLU A 370 11.31 10.00 -2.79
C GLU A 370 12.76 9.53 -2.76
N SER A 371 13.68 10.41 -3.18
CA SER A 371 15.11 10.12 -3.23
C SER A 371 15.91 11.15 -2.44
N SER A 372 16.83 10.69 -1.59
CA SER A 372 17.82 11.53 -0.90
C SER A 372 18.96 12.00 -1.81
N ARG A 373 19.01 11.52 -3.06
CA ARG A 373 20.08 11.82 -4.03
C ARG A 373 19.83 13.18 -4.67
N ALA A 374 20.90 13.89 -4.97
CA ALA A 374 20.82 15.08 -5.81
C ALA A 374 20.15 14.75 -7.15
N PRO A 375 19.24 15.59 -7.68
CA PRO A 375 18.49 15.29 -8.90
C PRO A 375 19.39 14.89 -10.10
N GLU A 376 20.53 15.54 -10.26
CA GLU A 376 21.46 15.24 -11.35
C GLU A 376 22.02 13.81 -11.24
N THR A 377 22.42 13.39 -10.05
CA THR A 377 22.93 12.03 -9.79
C THR A 377 21.83 11.00 -9.94
N LEU A 378 20.63 11.30 -9.45
CA LEU A 378 19.48 10.40 -9.56
C LEU A 378 19.15 10.13 -11.04
N TYR A 379 18.99 11.19 -11.85
CA TYR A 379 18.60 11.03 -13.25
C TYR A 379 19.72 10.52 -14.14
N ALA A 380 21.00 10.64 -13.73
CA ALA A 380 22.10 9.91 -14.38
C ALA A 380 21.94 8.39 -14.16
N GLN A 381 21.68 7.95 -12.93
CA GLN A 381 21.43 6.53 -12.63
C GLN A 381 20.17 5.98 -13.29
N VAL A 382 19.12 6.80 -13.42
CA VAL A 382 17.93 6.43 -14.19
C VAL A 382 18.26 6.23 -15.66
N ALA A 383 19.09 7.09 -16.25
CA ALA A 383 19.55 6.94 -17.63
C ALA A 383 20.35 5.63 -17.81
N ASP A 384 21.26 5.33 -16.88
CA ASP A 384 22.04 4.09 -16.91
C ASP A 384 21.13 2.85 -16.86
N LEU A 385 20.12 2.85 -15.96
CA LEU A 385 19.13 1.77 -15.86
C LEU A 385 18.32 1.61 -17.14
N ILE A 386 17.86 2.69 -17.74
CA ILE A 386 17.10 2.70 -19.00
C ILE A 386 17.92 2.02 -20.11
N CYS A 387 19.20 2.37 -20.21
CA CYS A 387 20.12 1.78 -21.19
C CYS A 387 20.39 0.30 -20.88
N GLU A 388 20.75 -0.03 -19.64
CA GLU A 388 21.08 -1.41 -19.22
C GLU A 388 19.91 -2.38 -19.47
N LYS A 389 18.67 -1.94 -19.16
CA LYS A 389 17.46 -2.78 -19.34
C LYS A 389 16.91 -2.72 -20.76
N GLY A 390 17.55 -2.01 -21.66
CA GLY A 390 17.26 -1.96 -23.08
C GLY A 390 15.91 -1.36 -23.39
N VAL A 391 15.53 -0.28 -22.75
CA VAL A 391 14.35 0.52 -23.11
C VAL A 391 14.62 1.20 -24.45
N GLU A 392 13.67 1.12 -25.37
CA GLU A 392 13.80 1.66 -26.72
C GLU A 392 13.01 2.95 -26.93
N ARG A 393 12.00 3.20 -26.07
CA ARG A 393 11.23 4.44 -26.04
C ARG A 393 10.97 4.90 -24.62
N LEU A 394 11.23 6.18 -24.33
CA LEU A 394 10.91 6.83 -23.06
C LEU A 394 9.85 7.92 -23.27
N ILE A 395 8.80 7.89 -22.47
CA ILE A 395 7.82 8.96 -22.34
C ILE A 395 7.90 9.49 -20.92
N GLY A 396 8.45 10.70 -20.75
CA GLY A 396 8.61 11.34 -19.45
C GLY A 396 7.42 12.25 -19.12
N ILE A 397 6.88 12.15 -17.89
CA ILE A 397 5.75 12.96 -17.44
C ILE A 397 6.11 13.64 -16.12
N GLY A 398 6.33 14.95 -16.16
CA GLY A 398 6.73 15.78 -15.03
C GLY A 398 7.87 16.72 -15.34
N GLY A 399 8.23 17.58 -14.38
CA GLY A 399 9.29 18.57 -14.57
C GLY A 399 10.71 18.03 -14.32
N GLN A 400 10.86 17.05 -13.38
CA GLN A 400 12.18 16.54 -13.04
C GLN A 400 12.65 15.44 -14.00
N VAL A 401 11.73 14.63 -14.52
CA VAL A 401 12.07 13.56 -15.49
C VAL A 401 12.65 14.12 -16.81
N GLN A 402 12.36 15.39 -17.12
CA GLN A 402 12.97 16.10 -18.27
C GLN A 402 14.50 16.22 -18.19
N ARG A 403 15.11 16.03 -17.00
CA ARG A 403 16.57 15.94 -16.83
C ARG A 403 17.20 14.74 -17.55
N LEU A 404 16.39 13.80 -18.03
CA LEU A 404 16.85 12.72 -18.90
C LEU A 404 17.11 13.19 -20.34
N GLN A 405 16.61 14.36 -20.72
CA GLN A 405 16.85 14.94 -22.04
C GLN A 405 18.36 15.17 -22.23
N GLY A 406 18.90 14.63 -23.32
CA GLY A 406 20.33 14.69 -23.62
C GLY A 406 21.23 13.75 -22.79
N LYS A 407 20.67 12.93 -21.88
CA LYS A 407 21.43 11.90 -21.13
C LYS A 407 21.28 10.49 -21.72
N LEU A 408 20.34 10.29 -22.62
CA LEU A 408 20.08 8.99 -23.26
C LEU A 408 20.71 8.95 -24.65
N PRO A 409 21.15 7.78 -25.13
CA PRO A 409 21.66 7.59 -26.48
C PRO A 409 20.62 7.94 -27.55
N ASP A 410 21.08 8.41 -28.73
CA ASP A 410 20.20 8.75 -29.87
C ASP A 410 19.30 7.61 -30.35
N GLY A 411 19.62 6.37 -30.03
CA GLY A 411 18.80 5.19 -30.35
C GLY A 411 17.54 5.03 -29.50
N ILE A 412 17.38 5.81 -28.43
CA ILE A 412 16.19 5.77 -27.56
C ILE A 412 15.28 6.94 -27.93
N ALA A 413 14.10 6.65 -28.47
CA ALA A 413 13.10 7.68 -28.76
C ALA A 413 12.58 8.30 -27.48
N THR A 414 12.64 9.64 -27.36
CA THR A 414 12.20 10.34 -26.12
C THR A 414 11.14 11.40 -26.42
N VAL A 415 10.14 11.49 -25.55
CA VAL A 415 9.17 12.57 -25.54
C VAL A 415 8.80 12.92 -24.11
N PHE A 416 8.56 14.21 -23.82
CA PHE A 416 8.30 14.70 -22.47
C PHE A 416 7.03 15.54 -22.42
N TYR A 417 6.25 15.37 -21.33
CA TYR A 417 5.04 16.13 -21.02
C TYR A 417 5.12 16.71 -19.61
N ASN A 418 4.47 17.82 -19.38
CA ASN A 418 4.48 18.48 -18.07
C ASN A 418 3.67 17.69 -17.02
N ASP A 419 2.58 17.05 -17.44
CA ASP A 419 1.67 16.28 -16.60
C ASP A 419 0.90 15.22 -17.43
N ALA A 420 0.10 14.42 -16.74
CA ALA A 420 -0.71 13.38 -17.38
C ALA A 420 -1.83 13.98 -18.27
N ASP A 421 -2.33 15.16 -17.99
CA ASP A 421 -3.36 15.82 -18.83
C ASP A 421 -2.77 16.21 -20.18
N ALA A 422 -1.57 16.81 -20.19
CA ALA A 422 -0.84 17.14 -21.40
C ALA A 422 -0.55 15.88 -22.24
N PHE A 423 -0.12 14.79 -21.60
CA PHE A 423 0.07 13.51 -22.27
C PHE A 423 -1.24 13.00 -22.92
N LEU A 424 -2.33 12.94 -22.14
CA LEU A 424 -3.62 12.41 -22.63
C LEU A 424 -4.24 13.23 -23.75
N GLN A 425 -3.94 14.53 -23.82
CA GLN A 425 -4.44 15.45 -24.85
C GLN A 425 -3.58 15.47 -26.11
N GLN A 426 -2.25 15.33 -25.98
CA GLN A 426 -1.31 15.61 -27.05
C GLN A 426 -0.65 14.35 -27.63
N HIS A 427 -0.55 13.26 -26.84
CA HIS A 427 0.10 12.04 -27.32
C HIS A 427 -0.85 11.24 -28.21
N ASP A 428 -0.38 10.92 -29.41
CA ASP A 428 -1.11 10.05 -30.31
C ASP A 428 -1.01 8.59 -29.86
N MET A 429 -2.13 8.03 -29.40
CA MET A 429 -2.22 6.66 -28.90
C MET A 429 -2.02 5.60 -29.99
N GLU A 430 -2.18 5.94 -31.27
CA GLU A 430 -1.90 5.06 -32.40
C GLU A 430 -0.42 4.77 -32.59
N THR A 431 0.45 5.58 -31.99
CA THR A 431 1.91 5.35 -31.98
C THR A 431 2.33 4.13 -31.17
N PHE A 432 1.48 3.64 -30.26
CA PHE A 432 1.66 2.38 -29.56
C PHE A 432 1.19 1.22 -30.43
N SER A 433 2.10 0.29 -30.77
CA SER A 433 1.76 -0.87 -31.58
C SER A 433 2.68 -2.06 -31.30
N ARG A 434 2.09 -3.19 -30.93
CA ARG A 434 2.78 -4.49 -30.71
C ARG A 434 3.99 -4.40 -29.78
N GLU A 435 3.91 -3.57 -28.76
CA GLU A 435 5.00 -3.32 -27.81
C GLU A 435 4.61 -3.65 -26.37
N ILE A 436 5.60 -3.67 -25.49
CA ILE A 436 5.36 -3.77 -24.06
C ILE A 436 5.56 -2.40 -23.42
N ILE A 437 4.57 -1.92 -22.69
CA ILE A 437 4.53 -0.58 -22.11
C ILE A 437 4.56 -0.72 -20.60
N LEU A 438 5.59 -0.16 -19.96
CA LEU A 438 5.66 -0.03 -18.50
C LEU A 438 5.21 1.36 -18.09
N LEU A 439 4.13 1.44 -17.31
CA LEU A 439 3.76 2.66 -16.58
C LEU A 439 4.41 2.65 -15.20
N LYS A 440 5.34 3.55 -14.97
CA LYS A 440 6.04 3.73 -13.69
C LYS A 440 5.90 5.16 -13.21
N GLY A 441 5.10 5.37 -12.17
CA GLY A 441 4.81 6.73 -11.70
C GLY A 441 4.46 6.81 -10.23
N ALA A 442 4.65 7.99 -9.64
CA ALA A 442 4.16 8.28 -8.33
C ALA A 442 2.65 8.61 -8.38
N ARG A 443 1.91 8.21 -7.36
CA ARG A 443 0.44 8.33 -7.29
C ARG A 443 -0.09 9.72 -7.63
N ARG A 444 0.64 10.81 -7.30
CA ARG A 444 0.20 12.19 -7.56
C ARG A 444 0.09 12.53 -9.06
N PHE A 445 0.73 11.75 -9.94
CA PHE A 445 0.71 11.98 -11.38
C PHE A 445 -0.51 11.38 -12.08
N GLY A 446 -1.39 10.65 -11.38
CA GLY A 446 -2.67 10.15 -11.92
C GLY A 446 -2.50 9.16 -13.08
N PHE A 447 -1.49 8.30 -13.02
CA PHE A 447 -1.18 7.33 -14.08
C PHE A 447 -2.26 6.26 -14.27
N GLU A 448 -3.17 6.08 -13.32
CA GLU A 448 -4.38 5.29 -13.48
C GLU A 448 -5.20 5.73 -14.69
N ARG A 449 -5.29 7.03 -14.98
CA ARG A 449 -5.99 7.57 -16.15
C ARG A 449 -5.31 7.19 -17.46
N ILE A 450 -3.97 7.11 -17.45
CA ILE A 450 -3.19 6.63 -18.60
C ILE A 450 -3.40 5.13 -18.78
N ALA A 451 -3.35 4.36 -17.69
CA ALA A 451 -3.61 2.94 -17.71
C ALA A 451 -5.00 2.62 -18.28
N ASP A 452 -6.04 3.32 -17.81
CA ASP A 452 -7.42 3.16 -18.28
C ASP A 452 -7.57 3.52 -19.78
N ARG A 453 -6.78 4.48 -20.27
CA ARG A 453 -6.80 4.88 -21.68
C ARG A 453 -6.11 3.87 -22.60
N LEU A 454 -5.05 3.21 -22.10
CA LEU A 454 -4.28 2.22 -22.84
C LEU A 454 -4.87 0.81 -22.73
N ALA A 455 -5.56 0.47 -21.65
CA ALA A 455 -6.16 -0.84 -21.46
C ALA A 455 -7.22 -1.13 -22.54
N LEU A 456 -7.24 -2.37 -23.04
CA LEU A 456 -8.38 -2.82 -23.85
C LEU A 456 -9.64 -2.77 -22.98
N LYS A 457 -10.65 -2.06 -23.45
CA LYS A 457 -11.99 -2.13 -22.86
C LYS A 457 -12.58 -3.51 -23.17
N VAL A 458 -12.27 -4.49 -22.37
CA VAL A 458 -13.07 -5.73 -22.31
C VAL A 458 -14.46 -5.26 -21.89
N HIS A 459 -15.52 -5.71 -22.59
CA HIS A 459 -16.90 -5.33 -22.34
C HIS A 459 -17.19 -5.31 -20.84
N GLN A 460 -17.17 -4.12 -20.24
CA GLN A 460 -17.64 -3.95 -18.88
C GLN A 460 -19.16 -3.94 -18.94
N THR A 461 -19.77 -4.93 -18.34
CA THR A 461 -21.18 -4.83 -17.96
C THR A 461 -21.29 -3.70 -16.93
N VAL A 462 -21.68 -2.52 -17.37
CA VAL A 462 -21.93 -1.39 -16.46
C VAL A 462 -23.27 -1.65 -15.79
N LEU A 463 -23.25 -1.95 -14.50
CA LEU A 463 -24.46 -1.95 -13.69
C LEU A 463 -24.78 -0.49 -13.35
N GLU A 464 -25.65 0.15 -14.10
CA GLU A 464 -26.21 1.45 -13.74
C GLU A 464 -27.24 1.27 -12.64
N ILE A 465 -26.89 1.64 -11.41
CA ILE A 465 -27.82 1.67 -10.29
C ILE A 465 -28.44 3.06 -10.20
N HIS A 466 -29.69 3.19 -10.60
CA HIS A 466 -30.48 4.40 -10.40
C HIS A 466 -30.85 4.53 -8.92
N LEU A 467 -30.06 5.26 -8.15
CA LEU A 467 -30.25 5.49 -6.71
C LEU A 467 -31.66 6.02 -6.37
N ALA A 468 -32.24 6.86 -7.22
CA ALA A 468 -33.61 7.36 -7.07
C ALA A 468 -34.66 6.25 -7.21
N ALA A 469 -34.47 5.30 -8.12
CA ALA A 469 -35.37 4.15 -8.27
C ALA A 469 -35.27 3.18 -7.10
N LEU A 470 -34.04 2.95 -6.58
CA LEU A 470 -33.80 2.11 -5.40
C LEU A 470 -34.45 2.72 -4.13
N THR A 471 -34.31 4.03 -3.93
CA THR A 471 -34.96 4.75 -2.80
C THR A 471 -36.48 4.74 -2.92
N HIS A 472 -37.01 4.83 -4.12
CA HIS A 472 -38.47 4.76 -4.35
C HIS A 472 -39.02 3.35 -4.05
N THR A 473 -38.29 2.31 -4.42
CA THR A 473 -38.66 0.91 -4.16
C THR A 473 -38.58 0.59 -2.66
N LEU A 474 -37.52 1.03 -1.96
CA LEU A 474 -37.36 0.85 -0.52
C LEU A 474 -38.38 1.62 0.34
N ARG A 475 -38.99 2.69 -0.18
CA ARG A 475 -40.08 3.42 0.50
C ARG A 475 -41.46 2.77 0.36
N ARG A 476 -41.59 1.72 -0.45
CA ARG A 476 -42.83 0.98 -0.67
C ARG A 476 -42.90 -0.33 0.12
N PHE A 477 -41.84 -0.73 0.79
CA PHE A 477 -41.75 -1.79 1.78
C PHE A 477 -41.52 -1.19 3.18
#